data_31737cc1755eaea4ac8624e6996595aa
#
_entry.id   31737cc1755eaea4ac8624e6996595aa
#
_cell.length_a   1.000
_cell.length_b   1.000
_cell.length_c   1.000
_cell.angle_alpha   90.00
_cell.angle_beta   90.00
_cell.angle_gamma   90.00
#
_symmetry.space_group_name_H-M   'P 1'
#
loop_
_entity.id
_entity.type
_entity.pdbx_description
1 polymer ?
#
loop_
_entity_poly.entity_id
_entity_poly.type
_entity_poly.pdbx_seq_one_letter_code
_entity_poly.pdbx_strand_id
1 'polypeptide(L)'
;MLVRDAMSTIVLTIGPAHTLRQAARLMSARRVGAAVVLDPDTSGLGILTERDVLNALGAGCDPDRETAHRHTTSDVVFAAPEWTLEEAATAMSRGEFRHLIVLDGQETVGVVSVRDVIRCWVAHGVPRRDGAALTA
;
A
#
# COMPACT_ATOMS: atom_id res chain seq x y z
N MET A 1 2.13 -17.08 9.07
CA MET A 1 1.14 -16.42 8.23
C MET A 1 1.83 -15.75 7.06
N LEU A 2 1.20 -15.79 5.93
CA LEU A 2 1.73 -15.22 4.68
C LEU A 2 1.02 -13.93 4.33
N VAL A 3 1.65 -13.15 3.46
CA VAL A 3 1.07 -11.90 2.94
C VAL A 3 -0.31 -12.15 2.35
N ARG A 4 -0.51 -13.27 1.62
CA ARG A 4 -1.83 -13.61 1.05
C ARG A 4 -2.94 -13.73 2.10
N ASP A 5 -2.59 -14.06 3.34
CA ASP A 5 -3.58 -14.22 4.43
C ASP A 5 -4.03 -12.89 5.02
N ALA A 6 -3.22 -11.83 4.84
CA ALA A 6 -3.44 -10.53 5.43
C ALA A 6 -3.82 -9.45 4.41
N MET A 7 -3.39 -9.58 3.16
CA MET A 7 -3.58 -8.54 2.14
C MET A 7 -5.05 -8.29 1.84
N SER A 8 -5.34 -7.05 1.43
CA SER A 8 -6.63 -6.74 0.81
C SER A 8 -6.56 -7.11 -0.67
N THR A 9 -7.55 -7.86 -1.13
CA THR A 9 -7.71 -8.19 -2.56
C THR A 9 -8.52 -7.13 -3.30
N ILE A 10 -9.15 -6.22 -2.56
CA ILE A 10 -9.86 -5.08 -3.14
C ILE A 10 -8.85 -3.97 -3.35
N VAL A 11 -8.29 -3.89 -4.54
CA VAL A 11 -7.27 -2.91 -4.89
C VAL A 11 -7.92 -1.74 -5.60
N LEU A 12 -7.77 -0.54 -5.03
CA LEU A 12 -8.15 0.69 -5.72
C LEU A 12 -7.04 1.04 -6.71
N THR A 13 -7.38 1.06 -7.99
CA THR A 13 -6.46 1.45 -9.06
C THR A 13 -6.94 2.75 -9.69
N ILE A 14 -6.03 3.72 -9.81
CA ILE A 14 -6.30 5.02 -10.44
C ILE A 14 -5.29 5.26 -11.56
N GLY A 15 -5.61 6.22 -12.43
CA GLY A 15 -4.68 6.67 -13.47
C GLY A 15 -3.82 7.83 -12.99
N PRO A 16 -2.71 8.11 -13.71
CA PRO A 16 -1.79 9.19 -13.32
C PRO A 16 -2.40 10.59 -13.44
N ALA A 17 -3.44 10.76 -14.26
CA ALA A 17 -4.11 12.03 -14.47
C ALA A 17 -5.22 12.34 -13.46
N HIS A 18 -5.57 11.41 -12.58
CA HIS A 18 -6.50 11.71 -11.49
C HIS A 18 -5.94 12.84 -10.64
N THR A 19 -6.80 13.79 -10.26
CA THR A 19 -6.40 14.83 -9.31
C THR A 19 -6.27 14.25 -7.92
N LEU A 20 -5.53 14.94 -7.06
CA LEU A 20 -5.42 14.53 -5.65
C LEU A 20 -6.79 14.48 -4.97
N ARG A 21 -7.69 15.41 -5.30
CA ARG A 21 -9.05 15.40 -4.75
C ARG A 21 -9.83 14.16 -5.18
N GLN A 22 -9.76 13.81 -6.47
CA GLN A 22 -10.42 12.61 -6.99
C GLN A 22 -9.88 11.37 -6.31
N ALA A 23 -8.56 11.25 -6.20
CA ALA A 23 -7.91 10.15 -5.51
C ALA A 23 -8.35 10.07 -4.05
N ALA A 24 -8.33 11.19 -3.35
CA ALA A 24 -8.73 11.26 -1.94
C ALA A 24 -10.19 10.83 -1.73
N ARG A 25 -11.09 11.25 -2.63
CA ARG A 25 -12.50 10.84 -2.57
C ARG A 25 -12.67 9.35 -2.74
N LEU A 26 -11.96 8.76 -3.70
CA LEU A 26 -12.03 7.33 -3.96
C LEU A 26 -11.45 6.53 -2.79
N MET A 27 -10.32 6.96 -2.26
CA MET A 27 -9.68 6.31 -1.11
C MET A 27 -10.57 6.40 0.13
N SER A 28 -11.13 7.56 0.39
CA SER A 28 -12.04 7.78 1.52
C SER A 28 -13.30 6.93 1.41
N ALA A 29 -13.92 6.89 0.23
CA ALA A 29 -15.14 6.12 -0.01
C ALA A 29 -14.92 4.62 0.19
N ARG A 30 -13.74 4.12 -0.15
CA ARG A 30 -13.37 2.71 0.00
C ARG A 30 -12.64 2.39 1.30
N ARG A 31 -12.39 3.40 2.13
CA ARG A 31 -11.70 3.27 3.42
C ARG A 31 -10.32 2.61 3.28
N VAL A 32 -9.59 3.01 2.26
CA VAL A 32 -8.21 2.55 2.03
C VAL A 32 -7.25 3.71 2.14
N GLY A 33 -6.04 3.44 2.63
CA GLY A 33 -4.98 4.44 2.80
C GLY A 33 -4.01 4.53 1.63
N ALA A 34 -4.25 3.78 0.56
CA ALA A 34 -3.38 3.77 -0.62
C ALA A 34 -4.17 3.42 -1.87
N ALA A 35 -3.72 3.95 -3.00
CA ALA A 35 -4.21 3.58 -4.33
C ALA A 35 -3.02 3.19 -5.21
N VAL A 36 -3.21 2.15 -6.00
CA VAL A 36 -2.25 1.78 -7.04
C VAL A 36 -2.45 2.73 -8.21
N VAL A 37 -1.37 3.33 -8.67
CA VAL A 37 -1.40 4.21 -9.85
C VAL A 37 -0.82 3.44 -11.01
N LEU A 38 -1.66 3.16 -12.00
CA LEU A 38 -1.28 2.43 -13.19
C LEU A 38 -1.21 3.42 -14.36
N ASP A 39 -0.03 3.52 -14.97
CA ASP A 39 0.13 4.28 -16.21
C ASP A 39 -0.22 3.35 -17.38
N PRO A 40 -1.33 3.62 -18.11
CA PRO A 40 -1.76 2.77 -19.22
C PRO A 40 -0.79 2.78 -20.41
N ASP A 41 0.01 3.83 -20.54
CA ASP A 41 0.94 3.96 -21.67
C ASP A 41 2.22 3.15 -21.49
N THR A 42 2.69 3.02 -20.23
CA THR A 42 3.95 2.35 -19.92
C THR A 42 3.77 1.06 -19.13
N SER A 43 2.56 0.77 -18.65
CA SER A 43 2.25 -0.30 -17.69
C SER A 43 3.02 -0.15 -16.37
N GLY A 44 3.56 1.04 -16.12
CA GLY A 44 4.27 1.34 -14.88
C GLY A 44 3.30 1.40 -13.71
N LEU A 45 3.77 0.87 -12.56
CA LEU A 45 3.02 0.88 -11.33
C LEU A 45 3.67 1.81 -10.32
N GLY A 46 2.84 2.59 -9.65
CA GLY A 46 3.24 3.38 -8.51
C GLY A 46 2.19 3.28 -7.41
N ILE A 47 2.44 3.92 -6.31
CA ILE A 47 1.50 3.97 -5.20
C ILE A 47 1.32 5.41 -4.72
N LEU A 48 0.06 5.79 -4.51
CA LEU A 48 -0.30 7.05 -3.87
C LEU A 48 -0.91 6.74 -2.53
N THR A 49 -0.33 7.29 -1.47
CA THR A 49 -0.79 7.05 -0.10
C THR A 49 -1.49 8.27 0.48
N GLU A 50 -2.24 8.06 1.58
CA GLU A 50 -2.84 9.16 2.33
C GLU A 50 -1.78 10.15 2.83
N ARG A 51 -0.57 9.68 3.15
CA ARG A 51 0.54 10.55 3.53
C ARG A 51 1.00 11.44 2.37
N ASP A 52 1.04 10.90 1.15
CA ASP A 52 1.38 11.68 -0.03
C ASP A 52 0.39 12.83 -0.25
N VAL A 53 -0.90 12.55 -0.07
CA VAL A 53 -1.96 13.57 -0.17
C VAL A 53 -1.80 14.61 0.93
N LEU A 54 -1.56 14.17 2.16
CA LEU A 54 -1.36 15.07 3.30
C LEU A 54 -0.15 15.99 3.07
N ASN A 55 0.96 15.43 2.63
CA ASN A 55 2.19 16.19 2.35
C ASN A 55 1.97 17.22 1.24
N ALA A 56 1.24 16.86 0.19
CA ALA A 56 0.92 17.78 -0.91
C ALA A 56 0.08 18.96 -0.42
N LEU A 57 -0.94 18.69 0.38
CA LEU A 57 -1.78 19.75 0.97
C LEU A 57 -0.97 20.64 1.91
N GLY A 58 -0.12 20.05 2.74
CA GLY A 58 0.74 20.79 3.65
C GLY A 58 1.75 21.68 2.93
N ALA A 59 2.18 21.28 1.73
CA ALA A 59 3.07 22.09 0.89
C ALA A 59 2.33 23.19 0.10
N GLY A 60 1.01 23.29 0.22
CA GLY A 60 0.22 24.31 -0.45
C GLY A 60 -0.25 23.95 -1.85
N CYS A 61 -0.16 22.67 -2.25
CA CYS A 61 -0.67 22.25 -3.54
C CYS A 61 -2.19 22.34 -3.61
N ASP A 62 -2.70 22.73 -4.77
CA ASP A 62 -4.13 22.73 -5.04
C ASP A 62 -4.59 21.31 -5.44
N PRO A 63 -5.41 20.65 -4.60
CA PRO A 63 -5.82 19.27 -4.88
C PRO A 63 -6.70 19.12 -6.12
N ASP A 64 -7.28 20.19 -6.61
CA ASP A 64 -8.12 20.17 -7.82
C ASP A 64 -7.31 20.32 -9.11
N ARG A 65 -6.05 20.70 -9.00
CA ARG A 65 -5.14 20.87 -10.13
C ARG A 65 -3.98 19.88 -10.14
N GLU A 66 -3.50 19.55 -8.95
CA GLU A 66 -2.37 18.65 -8.80
C GLU A 66 -2.80 17.22 -9.12
N THR A 67 -2.00 16.52 -9.93
CA THR A 67 -2.32 15.16 -10.36
C THR A 67 -1.62 14.12 -9.49
N ALA A 68 -2.21 12.94 -9.41
CA ALA A 68 -1.63 11.81 -8.69
C ALA A 68 -0.21 11.48 -9.18
N HIS A 69 0.03 11.60 -10.48
CA HIS A 69 1.34 11.32 -11.09
C HIS A 69 2.49 12.06 -10.40
N ARG A 70 2.28 13.32 -10.04
CA ARG A 70 3.33 14.15 -9.42
C ARG A 70 3.65 13.76 -7.99
N HIS A 71 2.77 13.02 -7.34
CA HIS A 71 2.91 12.67 -5.92
C HIS A 71 2.99 11.16 -5.70
N THR A 72 2.94 10.39 -6.79
CA THR A 72 3.07 8.94 -6.75
C THR A 72 4.52 8.55 -6.49
N THR A 73 4.72 7.61 -5.58
CA THR A 73 6.00 6.94 -5.41
C THR A 73 6.13 5.85 -6.46
N SER A 74 7.18 5.92 -7.28
CA SER A 74 7.45 4.95 -8.35
C SER A 74 8.53 3.93 -7.99
N ASP A 75 9.38 4.21 -7.02
CA ASP A 75 10.33 3.24 -6.46
C ASP A 75 9.61 2.35 -5.45
N VAL A 76 8.69 1.54 -5.95
CA VAL A 76 7.83 0.71 -5.11
C VAL A 76 8.50 -0.63 -4.85
N VAL A 77 8.49 -1.05 -3.60
CA VAL A 77 8.85 -2.42 -3.24
C VAL A 77 7.59 -3.28 -3.35
N PHE A 78 7.70 -4.37 -4.07
CA PHE A 78 6.62 -5.32 -4.25
C PHE A 78 6.81 -6.51 -3.32
N ALA A 79 5.72 -7.00 -2.77
CA ALA A 79 5.70 -8.25 -2.04
C ALA A 79 5.14 -9.36 -2.92
N ALA A 80 5.51 -10.61 -2.62
CA ALA A 80 4.88 -11.77 -3.20
C ALA A 80 3.82 -12.32 -2.22
N PRO A 81 2.78 -13.01 -2.70
CA PRO A 81 1.77 -13.60 -1.82
C PRO A 81 2.34 -14.58 -0.81
N GLU A 82 3.45 -15.24 -1.15
CA GLU A 82 4.13 -16.24 -0.31
C GLU A 82 5.10 -15.65 0.70
N TRP A 83 5.34 -14.36 0.67
CA TRP A 83 6.15 -13.72 1.71
C TRP A 83 5.49 -13.93 3.07
N THR A 84 6.31 -14.09 4.09
CA THR A 84 5.80 -14.06 5.46
C THR A 84 5.40 -12.63 5.83
N LEU A 85 4.51 -12.50 6.79
CA LEU A 85 4.15 -11.17 7.31
C LEU A 85 5.36 -10.49 7.95
N GLU A 86 6.27 -11.26 8.54
CA GLU A 86 7.52 -10.71 9.10
C GLU A 86 8.41 -10.11 8.02
N GLU A 87 8.54 -10.78 6.88
CA GLU A 87 9.28 -10.24 5.72
C GLU A 87 8.65 -8.93 5.23
N ALA A 88 7.32 -8.89 5.13
CA ALA A 88 6.61 -7.68 4.72
C ALA A 88 6.80 -6.55 5.74
N ALA A 89 6.67 -6.85 7.03
CA ALA A 89 6.87 -5.88 8.10
C ALA A 89 8.30 -5.33 8.09
N THR A 90 9.29 -6.18 7.86
CA THR A 90 10.69 -5.78 7.77
C THR A 90 10.91 -4.84 6.58
N ALA A 91 10.35 -5.17 5.42
CA ALA A 91 10.47 -4.32 4.23
C ALA A 91 9.83 -2.94 4.46
N MET A 92 8.65 -2.91 5.07
CA MET A 92 7.97 -1.66 5.39
C MET A 92 8.75 -0.82 6.40
N SER A 93 9.30 -1.45 7.43
CA SER A 93 10.10 -0.78 8.45
C SER A 93 11.38 -0.19 7.87
N ARG A 94 12.11 -0.95 7.06
CA ARG A 94 13.36 -0.50 6.45
C ARG A 94 13.16 0.59 5.41
N GLY A 95 12.08 0.51 4.64
CA GLY A 95 11.76 1.47 3.60
C GLY A 95 10.99 2.70 4.10
N GLU A 96 10.57 2.71 5.37
CA GLU A 96 9.75 3.78 5.94
C GLU A 96 8.44 3.99 5.19
N PHE A 97 7.85 2.91 4.70
CA PHE A 97 6.53 2.94 4.05
C PHE A 97 5.59 1.94 4.72
N ARG A 98 4.29 2.16 4.53
CA ARG A 98 3.23 1.45 5.26
C ARG A 98 2.39 0.54 4.39
N HIS A 99 2.68 0.49 3.11
CA HIS A 99 1.92 -0.29 2.12
C HIS A 99 2.87 -0.96 1.16
N LEU A 100 2.55 -2.18 0.76
CA LEU A 100 3.24 -2.90 -0.30
C LEU A 100 2.20 -3.37 -1.32
N ILE A 101 2.51 -3.18 -2.59
CA ILE A 101 1.75 -3.81 -3.67
C ILE A 101 2.16 -5.27 -3.72
N VAL A 102 1.18 -6.16 -3.78
CA VAL A 102 1.42 -7.61 -3.86
C VAL A 102 1.26 -8.04 -5.30
N LEU A 103 2.34 -8.59 -5.86
CA LEU A 103 2.35 -9.11 -7.22
C LEU A 103 2.47 -10.63 -7.20
N ASP A 104 1.66 -11.27 -8.04
CA ASP A 104 1.82 -12.68 -8.40
C ASP A 104 2.25 -12.72 -9.87
N GLY A 105 3.55 -12.96 -10.09
CA GLY A 105 4.13 -12.72 -11.40
C GLY A 105 4.09 -11.24 -11.75
N GLN A 106 3.35 -10.89 -12.80
CA GLN A 106 3.16 -9.50 -13.23
C GLN A 106 1.79 -8.94 -12.86
N GLU A 107 0.97 -9.74 -12.19
CA GLU A 107 -0.39 -9.37 -11.84
C GLU A 107 -0.45 -8.80 -10.42
N THR A 108 -1.08 -7.64 -10.27
CA THR A 108 -1.38 -7.06 -8.96
C THR A 108 -2.54 -7.83 -8.34
N VAL A 109 -2.28 -8.55 -7.26
CA VAL A 109 -3.28 -9.38 -6.59
C VAL A 109 -3.77 -8.80 -5.27
N GLY A 110 -3.10 -7.80 -4.74
CA GLY A 110 -3.50 -7.18 -3.50
C GLY A 110 -2.59 -6.05 -3.07
N VAL A 111 -2.94 -5.47 -1.93
CA VAL A 111 -2.11 -4.50 -1.20
C VAL A 111 -2.09 -4.94 0.26
N VAL A 112 -0.92 -4.97 0.86
CA VAL A 112 -0.78 -5.24 2.29
C VAL A 112 -0.27 -3.99 3.00
N SER A 113 -0.90 -3.65 4.11
CA SER A 113 -0.53 -2.50 4.93
C SER A 113 0.02 -2.92 6.29
N VAL A 114 0.68 -1.99 6.97
CA VAL A 114 1.07 -2.18 8.38
C VAL A 114 -0.15 -2.52 9.23
N ARG A 115 -1.29 -1.90 8.96
CA ARG A 115 -2.55 -2.19 9.67
C ARG A 115 -2.97 -3.65 9.49
N ASP A 116 -2.85 -4.17 8.27
CA ASP A 116 -3.16 -5.58 7.99
C ASP A 116 -2.27 -6.53 8.78
N VAL A 117 -0.98 -6.22 8.85
CA VAL A 117 -0.01 -7.01 9.62
C VAL A 117 -0.37 -7.00 11.11
N ILE A 118 -0.64 -5.81 11.66
CA ILE A 118 -1.02 -5.67 13.07
C ILE A 118 -2.31 -6.43 13.36
N ARG A 119 -3.31 -6.31 12.50
CA ARG A 119 -4.59 -7.00 12.67
C ARG A 119 -4.40 -8.52 12.74
N CYS A 120 -3.56 -9.07 11.87
CA CYS A 120 -3.26 -10.49 11.87
C CYS A 120 -2.52 -10.92 13.13
N TRP A 121 -1.55 -10.13 13.58
CA TRP A 121 -0.80 -10.44 14.78
C TRP A 121 -1.65 -10.35 16.05
N VAL A 122 -2.58 -9.40 16.10
CA VAL A 122 -3.54 -9.31 17.21
C VAL A 122 -4.44 -10.54 17.24
N ALA A 123 -4.88 -11.03 16.09
CA ALA A 123 -5.78 -12.17 15.99
C ALA A 123 -5.08 -13.51 16.20
N HIS A 124 -3.81 -13.65 15.78
CA HIS A 124 -3.11 -14.93 15.71
C HIS A 124 -1.81 -15.00 16.50
N GLY A 125 -1.40 -13.88 17.10
CA GLY A 125 -0.15 -13.78 17.87
C GLY A 125 1.01 -13.24 17.03
N VAL A 126 1.97 -12.62 17.73
CA VAL A 126 3.16 -12.02 17.13
C VAL A 126 4.26 -13.07 17.04
N PRO A 127 4.99 -13.20 15.90
CA PRO A 127 6.12 -14.12 15.82
C PRO A 127 7.21 -13.77 16.83
N ARG A 128 7.79 -14.81 17.46
CA ARG A 128 8.97 -14.67 18.31
C ARG A 128 10.24 -14.81 17.50
N ARG A 129 11.37 -14.39 18.06
CA ARG A 129 12.69 -14.59 17.44
C ARG A 129 13.02 -16.06 17.21
N ASP A 130 12.48 -16.97 18.01
CA ASP A 130 12.65 -18.42 17.88
C ASP A 130 11.64 -19.06 16.92
N GLY A 131 10.84 -18.25 16.23
CA GLY A 131 9.81 -18.72 15.29
C GLY A 131 8.49 -19.11 15.93
N ALA A 132 8.37 -19.07 17.27
CA ALA A 132 7.10 -19.32 17.93
C ALA A 132 6.23 -18.07 17.95
N ALA A 133 4.90 -18.23 17.85
CA ALA A 133 3.97 -17.12 17.96
C ALA A 133 3.77 -16.72 19.43
N LEU A 134 3.71 -15.42 19.68
CA LEU A 134 3.25 -14.88 20.96
C LEU A 134 1.72 -14.83 20.93
N THR A 135 1.10 -15.54 21.87
CA THR A 135 -0.35 -15.45 22.06
C THR A 135 -0.64 -14.34 23.08
N ALA A 136 -1.58 -13.48 22.70
CA ALA A 136 -2.03 -12.44 23.62
C ALA A 136 -2.82 -13.01 24.79
#